data_6dd7f4b1429dfc1d5b091755590482f6
#
_entry.id   6dd7f4b1429dfc1d5b091755590482f6
#
_cell.length_a   1.000
_cell.length_b   1.000
_cell.length_c   1.000
_cell.angle_alpha   90.00
_cell.angle_beta   90.00
_cell.angle_gamma   90.00
#
_symmetry.space_group_name_H-M   'P 1'
#
loop_
_entity.id
_entity.type
_entity.pdbx_description
1 polymer ?
#
loop_
_entity_poly.entity_id
_entity_poly.type
_entity_poly.pdbx_seq_one_letter_code
_entity_poly.pdbx_strand_id
1 'polypeptide(L)'
;MEKDFNKKIIFLVDMSLPSGKNRFFIYDLQNDSVIKASLVAHGCGDTQFSFTPKFSNKKESGCTSLGKYRIGKSYSGRFGLAYKLHGLDSTNSNAFNRNIVLHSYSYVPDEETYPYPICNSRGCPMVSPSFLKSLQAVIDKSKEPVLLWIFN
;
A
#
# COMPACT_ATOMS: atom_id res chain seq x y z
N MET A 1 -5.43 -15.49 10.46
CA MET A 1 -6.04 -14.15 10.29
C MET A 1 -7.00 -13.91 11.43
N GLU A 2 -7.01 -12.70 11.93
CA GLU A 2 -7.88 -12.33 13.04
C GLU A 2 -9.35 -12.32 12.65
N LYS A 3 -10.24 -12.50 13.65
CA LYS A 3 -11.69 -12.56 13.47
C LYS A 3 -12.27 -11.34 12.78
N ASP A 4 -11.67 -10.18 13.04
CA ASP A 4 -12.25 -8.88 12.70
C ASP A 4 -11.95 -8.42 11.28
N PHE A 5 -11.18 -9.21 10.52
CA PHE A 5 -10.82 -8.86 9.15
C PHE A 5 -11.71 -9.52 8.12
N ASN A 6 -11.78 -8.88 6.94
CA ASN A 6 -12.42 -9.46 5.77
C ASN A 6 -11.77 -10.81 5.47
N LYS A 7 -12.59 -11.86 5.38
CA LYS A 7 -12.11 -13.24 5.18
C LYS A 7 -12.05 -13.64 3.72
N LYS A 8 -12.57 -12.79 2.85
CA LYS A 8 -12.61 -13.07 1.40
C LYS A 8 -11.50 -12.34 0.66
N ILE A 9 -11.26 -11.08 0.98
CA ILE A 9 -10.33 -10.23 0.26
C ILE A 9 -9.20 -9.77 1.17
N ILE A 10 -7.97 -9.82 0.65
CA ILE A 10 -6.78 -9.25 1.27
C ILE A 10 -6.04 -8.43 0.20
N PHE A 11 -5.36 -7.38 0.63
CA PHE A 11 -4.46 -6.63 -0.22
C PHE A 11 -3.02 -7.05 0.07
N LEU A 12 -2.29 -7.42 -0.97
CA LEU A 12 -0.90 -7.87 -0.88
C LEU A 12 0.00 -6.94 -1.67
N VAL A 13 1.11 -6.54 -1.06
CA VAL A 13 2.15 -5.75 -1.74
C VAL A 13 3.47 -6.50 -1.62
N ASP A 14 4.01 -6.91 -2.77
CA ASP A 14 5.28 -7.63 -2.84
C ASP A 14 6.39 -6.66 -3.22
N MET A 15 7.13 -6.19 -2.23
CA MET A 15 8.21 -5.22 -2.42
C MET A 15 9.51 -5.86 -2.94
N SER A 16 9.55 -7.19 -3.12
CA SER A 16 10.66 -7.84 -3.81
C SER A 16 10.62 -7.61 -5.32
N LEU A 17 9.46 -7.23 -5.85
CA LEU A 17 9.30 -6.91 -7.28
C LEU A 17 9.73 -5.46 -7.56
N PRO A 18 10.29 -5.19 -8.76
CA PRO A 18 10.63 -3.81 -9.14
C PRO A 18 9.41 -2.89 -9.16
N SER A 19 9.63 -1.60 -8.92
CA SER A 19 8.53 -0.63 -8.82
C SER A 19 7.76 -0.44 -10.13
N GLY A 20 8.39 -0.73 -11.26
CA GLY A 20 7.74 -0.68 -12.58
C GLY A 20 6.91 -1.91 -12.92
N LYS A 21 6.88 -2.89 -12.04
CA LYS A 21 6.03 -4.10 -12.15
C LYS A 21 4.82 -3.99 -11.27
N ASN A 22 3.72 -4.61 -11.69
CA ASN A 22 2.55 -4.77 -10.83
C ASN A 22 2.95 -5.57 -9.61
N ARG A 23 2.78 -4.98 -8.44
CA ARG A 23 3.18 -5.59 -7.16
C ARG A 23 2.21 -5.33 -6.02
N PHE A 24 1.10 -4.63 -6.30
CA PHE A 24 -0.03 -4.48 -5.38
C PHE A 24 -1.18 -5.32 -5.93
N PHE A 25 -1.64 -6.30 -5.13
CA PHE A 25 -2.63 -7.27 -5.58
C PHE A 25 -3.87 -7.19 -4.71
N ILE A 26 -5.04 -7.13 -5.36
CA ILE A 26 -6.32 -7.45 -4.71
C ILE A 26 -6.48 -8.95 -4.84
N TYR A 27 -6.43 -9.67 -3.73
CA TYR A 27 -6.39 -11.13 -3.72
C TYR A 27 -7.65 -11.71 -3.10
N ASP A 28 -8.24 -12.69 -3.81
CA ASP A 28 -9.41 -13.42 -3.35
C ASP A 28 -8.95 -14.67 -2.60
N LEU A 29 -9.12 -14.66 -1.28
CA LEU A 29 -8.72 -15.77 -0.40
C LEU A 29 -9.57 -17.01 -0.61
N GLN A 30 -10.85 -16.86 -0.99
CA GLN A 30 -11.75 -17.99 -1.18
C GLN A 30 -11.47 -18.74 -2.46
N ASN A 31 -11.16 -18.02 -3.53
CA ASN A 31 -10.89 -18.60 -4.85
C ASN A 31 -9.40 -18.73 -5.16
N ASP A 32 -8.54 -18.33 -4.23
CA ASP A 32 -7.08 -18.38 -4.37
C ASP A 32 -6.62 -17.76 -5.69
N SER A 33 -7.04 -16.53 -5.96
CA SER A 33 -6.77 -15.86 -7.22
C SER A 33 -6.59 -14.36 -7.07
N VAL A 34 -5.77 -13.78 -7.95
CA VAL A 34 -5.61 -12.33 -8.05
C VAL A 34 -6.79 -11.76 -8.84
N ILE A 35 -7.53 -10.83 -8.22
CA ILE A 35 -8.64 -10.15 -8.87
C ILE A 35 -8.10 -9.02 -9.76
N LYS A 36 -7.16 -8.23 -9.23
CA LYS A 36 -6.57 -7.09 -9.94
C LYS A 36 -5.18 -6.81 -9.37
N ALA A 37 -4.30 -6.31 -10.23
CA ALA A 37 -2.94 -5.93 -9.83
C ALA A 37 -2.61 -4.54 -10.34
N SER A 38 -1.69 -3.85 -9.67
CA SER A 38 -1.27 -2.51 -10.06
C SER A 38 0.12 -2.19 -9.53
N LEU A 39 0.66 -1.08 -10.03
CA LEU A 39 1.87 -0.48 -9.52
C LEU A 39 1.62 0.16 -8.15
N VAL A 40 2.64 0.23 -7.33
CA VAL A 40 2.62 0.95 -6.06
C VAL A 40 4.01 1.50 -5.76
N ALA A 41 4.07 2.76 -5.33
CA ALA A 41 5.33 3.41 -4.98
C ALA A 41 5.82 2.96 -3.60
N HIS A 42 7.14 2.90 -3.44
CA HIS A 42 7.79 2.74 -2.15
C HIS A 42 8.44 4.06 -1.72
N GLY A 43 8.85 4.13 -0.46
CA GLY A 43 9.47 5.32 0.10
C GLY A 43 10.88 5.55 -0.41
N CYS A 44 11.25 6.82 -0.54
CA CYS A 44 12.59 7.22 -1.02
C CYS A 44 13.69 7.06 0.04
N GLY A 45 13.32 6.87 1.30
CA GLY A 45 14.28 6.85 2.38
C GLY A 45 14.89 8.23 2.63
N ASP A 46 16.18 8.28 2.89
CA ASP A 46 16.94 9.51 3.13
C ASP A 46 17.50 10.13 1.86
N THR A 47 17.13 9.61 0.69
CA THR A 47 17.54 10.09 -0.62
C THR A 47 16.39 10.77 -1.35
N GLN A 48 16.68 11.46 -2.46
CA GLN A 48 15.62 12.04 -3.29
C GLN A 48 14.89 10.98 -4.10
N PHE A 49 15.62 9.90 -4.46
CA PHE A 49 15.04 8.79 -5.20
C PHE A 49 15.79 7.50 -4.88
N SER A 50 15.03 6.41 -4.75
CA SER A 50 15.57 5.08 -4.51
C SER A 50 14.94 4.06 -5.48
N PHE A 51 15.78 3.37 -6.25
CA PHE A 51 15.32 2.27 -7.12
C PHE A 51 14.85 1.08 -6.30
N THR A 52 15.62 0.74 -5.28
CA THR A 52 15.35 -0.40 -4.41
C THR A 52 14.91 0.12 -3.05
N PRO A 53 13.77 -0.36 -2.52
CA PRO A 53 13.29 0.15 -1.25
C PRO A 53 14.21 -0.25 -0.09
N LYS A 54 14.34 0.65 0.86
CA LYS A 54 14.83 0.38 2.20
C LYS A 54 13.64 0.46 3.14
N PHE A 55 13.61 -0.37 4.17
CA PHE A 55 12.48 -0.46 5.06
C PHE A 55 12.85 0.06 6.44
N SER A 56 11.92 0.80 7.06
CA SER A 56 12.15 1.35 8.40
C SER A 56 10.81 1.72 9.04
N ASN A 57 10.75 1.55 10.36
CA ASN A 57 9.63 1.98 11.19
C ASN A 57 9.91 3.30 11.90
N LYS A 58 11.04 3.93 11.60
CA LYS A 58 11.44 5.18 12.26
C LYS A 58 10.67 6.37 11.70
N LYS A 59 10.28 7.26 12.60
CA LYS A 59 9.67 8.54 12.24
C LYS A 59 10.62 9.32 11.34
N GLU A 60 10.07 9.93 10.29
CA GLU A 60 10.82 10.76 9.33
C GLU A 60 11.86 10.02 8.51
N SER A 61 11.86 8.68 8.53
CA SER A 61 12.81 7.90 7.74
C SER A 61 12.55 7.98 6.24
N GLY A 62 11.32 8.32 5.82
CA GLY A 62 10.92 8.31 4.42
C GLY A 62 10.79 6.91 3.83
N CYS A 63 10.92 5.88 4.66
CA CYS A 63 10.89 4.48 4.21
C CYS A 63 9.50 3.87 4.34
N THR A 64 9.22 2.92 3.45
CA THR A 64 8.10 2.00 3.62
C THR A 64 8.38 1.11 4.84
N SER A 65 7.36 0.80 5.61
CA SER A 65 7.44 -0.17 6.70
C SER A 65 6.81 -1.48 6.26
N LEU A 66 7.51 -2.57 6.49
CA LEU A 66 7.01 -3.92 6.21
C LEU A 66 6.07 -4.38 7.31
N GLY A 67 5.11 -5.21 6.96
CA GLY A 67 4.22 -5.87 7.89
C GLY A 67 2.77 -5.80 7.47
N LYS A 68 1.91 -6.25 8.38
CA LYS A 68 0.45 -6.25 8.18
C LYS A 68 -0.14 -4.97 8.75
N TYR A 69 -1.15 -4.46 8.04
CA TYR A 69 -1.85 -3.24 8.41
C TYR A 69 -3.35 -3.48 8.41
N ARG A 70 -4.03 -2.85 9.35
CA ARG A 70 -5.47 -2.69 9.27
C ARG A 70 -5.77 -1.39 8.51
N ILE A 71 -6.54 -1.48 7.45
CA ILE A 71 -7.01 -0.28 6.73
C ILE A 71 -8.11 0.35 7.56
N GLY A 72 -7.90 1.60 7.95
CA GLY A 72 -8.80 2.34 8.81
C GLY A 72 -9.71 3.30 8.06
N LYS A 73 -10.06 4.38 8.72
CA LYS A 73 -11.01 5.36 8.19
C LYS A 73 -10.43 6.11 6.99
N SER A 74 -11.31 6.40 6.04
CA SER A 74 -10.99 7.33 4.95
C SER A 74 -11.10 8.78 5.41
N TYR A 75 -10.37 9.63 4.72
CA TYR A 75 -10.47 11.08 4.88
C TYR A 75 -10.02 11.76 3.60
N SER A 76 -10.32 13.04 3.47
CA SER A 76 -9.83 13.84 2.35
C SER A 76 -8.53 14.52 2.80
N GLY A 77 -7.41 14.03 2.27
CA GLY A 77 -6.10 14.52 2.60
C GLY A 77 -5.51 15.40 1.50
N ARG A 78 -4.21 15.66 1.61
CA ARG A 78 -3.45 16.48 0.66
C ARG A 78 -3.55 15.99 -0.79
N PHE A 79 -3.64 14.66 -0.98
CA PHE A 79 -3.71 14.04 -2.30
C PHE A 79 -5.12 13.50 -2.62
N GLY A 80 -6.15 14.01 -1.95
CA GLY A 80 -7.52 13.56 -2.09
C GLY A 80 -7.86 12.43 -1.14
N LEU A 81 -8.60 11.43 -1.61
CA LEU A 81 -9.00 10.29 -0.80
C LEU A 81 -7.79 9.55 -0.25
N ALA A 82 -7.78 9.31 1.04
CA ALA A 82 -6.75 8.55 1.72
C ALA A 82 -7.36 7.68 2.81
N TYR A 83 -6.69 6.57 3.12
CA TYR A 83 -7.09 5.66 4.19
C TYR A 83 -5.99 5.61 5.24
N LYS A 84 -6.35 5.79 6.50
CA LYS A 84 -5.45 5.59 7.63
C LYS A 84 -4.97 4.15 7.66
N LEU A 85 -3.70 3.94 7.99
CA LEU A 85 -3.12 2.60 8.12
C LEU A 85 -2.66 2.39 9.55
N HIS A 86 -3.12 1.30 10.16
CA HIS A 86 -2.74 0.90 11.51
C HIS A 86 -1.81 -0.30 11.41
N GLY A 87 -0.55 -0.11 11.81
CA GLY A 87 0.44 -1.19 11.80
C GLY A 87 0.14 -2.22 12.88
N LEU A 88 0.19 -3.49 12.52
CA LEU A 88 -0.12 -4.61 13.41
C LEU A 88 1.13 -5.34 13.90
N ASP A 89 2.29 -5.02 13.34
CA ASP A 89 3.55 -5.70 13.63
C ASP A 89 4.55 -4.72 14.24
N SER A 90 5.61 -5.24 14.87
CA SER A 90 6.69 -4.41 15.41
C SER A 90 7.40 -3.61 14.31
N THR A 91 7.44 -4.14 13.10
CA THR A 91 8.09 -3.52 11.94
C THR A 91 7.35 -2.30 11.39
N ASN A 92 6.08 -2.12 11.77
CA ASN A 92 5.25 -1.00 11.29
C ASN A 92 4.41 -0.36 12.40
N SER A 93 4.76 -0.58 13.65
CA SER A 93 3.98 -0.10 14.80
C SER A 93 3.83 1.43 14.85
N ASN A 94 4.72 2.18 14.20
CA ASN A 94 4.68 3.64 14.15
C ASN A 94 3.93 4.20 12.93
N ALA A 95 3.36 3.35 12.09
CA ALA A 95 2.75 3.78 10.83
C ALA A 95 1.68 4.86 11.03
N PHE A 96 0.77 4.67 11.99
CA PHE A 96 -0.28 5.65 12.26
C PHE A 96 0.31 7.00 12.70
N ASN A 97 1.25 6.98 13.63
CA ASN A 97 1.90 8.19 14.13
C ASN A 97 2.77 8.87 13.08
N ARG A 98 3.30 8.11 12.13
CA ARG A 98 4.07 8.63 11.00
C ARG A 98 3.20 9.18 9.89
N ASN A 99 1.88 9.11 10.01
CA ASN A 99 0.93 9.49 8.95
C ASN A 99 1.13 8.69 7.66
N ILE A 100 1.47 7.42 7.81
CA ILE A 100 1.51 6.49 6.67
C ILE A 100 0.07 6.15 6.31
N VAL A 101 -0.33 6.50 5.08
CA VAL A 101 -1.69 6.33 4.60
C VAL A 101 -1.67 5.76 3.19
N LEU A 102 -2.73 5.06 2.83
CA LEU A 102 -2.94 4.56 1.47
C LEU A 102 -3.64 5.66 0.66
N HIS A 103 -3.01 6.12 -0.40
CA HIS A 103 -3.58 7.16 -1.26
C HIS A 103 -3.11 7.01 -2.70
N SER A 104 -3.68 7.81 -3.59
CA SER A 104 -3.23 7.85 -4.98
C SER A 104 -2.30 9.05 -5.23
N TYR A 105 -1.57 8.95 -6.34
CA TYR A 105 -0.76 10.06 -6.85
C TYR A 105 -0.82 10.03 -8.37
N SER A 106 -1.04 11.19 -8.99
CA SER A 106 -1.27 11.29 -10.42
C SER A 106 -0.11 10.78 -11.27
N TYR A 107 1.10 10.79 -10.74
CA TYR A 107 2.28 10.30 -11.45
C TYR A 107 2.51 8.80 -11.33
N VAL A 108 1.67 8.08 -10.60
CA VAL A 108 1.71 6.61 -10.61
C VAL A 108 0.89 6.11 -11.78
N PRO A 109 1.53 5.47 -12.78
CA PRO A 109 0.82 5.01 -13.98
C PRO A 109 -0.09 3.82 -13.68
N ASP A 110 -1.05 3.59 -14.59
CA ASP A 110 -1.92 2.41 -14.51
C ASP A 110 -1.22 1.14 -15.04
N GLU A 111 -0.25 1.30 -15.93
CA GLU A 111 0.39 0.19 -16.63
C GLU A 111 1.84 0.03 -16.23
N GLU A 112 2.35 -1.21 -16.32
CA GLU A 112 3.75 -1.50 -16.02
C GLU A 112 4.70 -0.65 -16.87
N THR A 113 5.74 -0.15 -16.21
CA THR A 113 6.79 0.66 -16.85
C THR A 113 8.12 -0.07 -16.93
N TYR A 114 8.19 -1.27 -16.34
CA TYR A 114 9.43 -2.06 -16.31
C TYR A 114 10.09 -2.10 -17.69
N PRO A 115 11.40 -1.89 -17.83
CA PRO A 115 12.41 -1.83 -16.76
C PRO A 115 12.55 -0.47 -16.06
N TYR A 116 11.72 0.52 -16.39
CA TYR A 116 11.79 1.84 -15.77
C TYR A 116 11.06 1.83 -14.43
N PRO A 117 11.64 2.47 -13.40
CA PRO A 117 10.96 2.59 -12.11
C PRO A 117 9.87 3.66 -12.16
N ILE A 118 9.00 3.65 -11.16
CA ILE A 118 8.03 4.74 -10.94
C ILE A 118 8.54 5.67 -9.85
N CYS A 119 7.81 6.77 -9.62
CA CYS A 119 8.12 7.73 -8.56
C CYS A 119 8.14 7.07 -7.18
N ASN A 120 8.87 7.69 -6.24
CA ASN A 120 8.87 7.30 -4.84
C ASN A 120 7.86 8.11 -4.04
N SER A 121 7.53 7.62 -2.84
CA SER A 121 6.79 8.34 -1.82
C SER A 121 7.71 8.69 -0.65
N ARG A 122 7.11 9.19 0.43
CA ARG A 122 7.80 9.40 1.72
C ARG A 122 7.45 8.29 2.71
N GLY A 123 7.13 7.10 2.19
CA GLY A 123 6.80 5.92 2.97
C GLY A 123 5.38 5.42 2.76
N CYS A 124 4.45 6.27 2.33
CA CYS A 124 3.08 5.87 2.04
C CYS A 124 3.03 4.97 0.80
N PRO A 125 2.22 3.91 0.80
CA PRO A 125 1.93 3.20 -0.43
C PRO A 125 1.03 4.07 -1.31
N MET A 126 1.58 4.53 -2.45
CA MET A 126 0.85 5.35 -3.42
C MET A 126 0.53 4.53 -4.66
N VAL A 127 -0.73 4.57 -5.07
CA VAL A 127 -1.21 3.87 -6.25
C VAL A 127 -1.74 4.86 -7.29
N SER A 128 -2.07 4.38 -8.48
CA SER A 128 -2.73 5.22 -9.48
C SER A 128 -4.12 5.63 -9.01
N PRO A 129 -4.64 6.79 -9.50
CA PRO A 129 -6.00 7.20 -9.15
C PRO A 129 -7.07 6.17 -9.51
N SER A 130 -6.95 5.51 -10.64
CA SER A 130 -7.94 4.49 -11.05
C SER A 130 -7.87 3.25 -10.17
N PHE A 131 -6.68 2.84 -9.76
CA PHE A 131 -6.55 1.69 -8.85
C PHE A 131 -7.08 2.00 -7.46
N LEU A 132 -6.90 3.22 -6.98
CA LEU A 132 -7.48 3.63 -5.69
C LEU A 132 -9.00 3.49 -5.71
N LYS A 133 -9.65 3.80 -6.83
CA LYS A 133 -11.10 3.59 -6.98
C LYS A 133 -11.47 2.12 -6.88
N SER A 134 -10.66 1.24 -7.42
CA SER A 134 -10.87 -0.21 -7.29
C SER A 134 -10.74 -0.66 -5.83
N LEU A 135 -9.74 -0.14 -5.12
CA LEU A 135 -9.56 -0.41 -3.69
C LEU A 135 -10.73 0.13 -2.88
N GLN A 136 -11.17 1.35 -3.18
CA GLN A 136 -12.31 1.98 -2.52
C GLN A 136 -13.57 1.11 -2.65
N ALA A 137 -13.84 0.59 -3.84
CA ALA A 137 -15.00 -0.25 -4.08
C ALA A 137 -14.99 -1.50 -3.19
N VAL A 138 -13.82 -2.10 -2.97
CA VAL A 138 -13.68 -3.26 -2.07
C VAL A 138 -13.86 -2.83 -0.61
N ILE A 139 -13.17 -1.76 -0.20
CA ILE A 139 -13.18 -1.30 1.19
C ILE A 139 -14.59 -0.88 1.61
N ASP A 140 -15.28 -0.13 0.75
CA ASP A 140 -16.61 0.40 1.07
C ASP A 140 -17.68 -0.69 1.16
N LYS A 141 -17.51 -1.80 0.45
CA LYS A 141 -18.44 -2.95 0.54
C LYS A 141 -18.13 -3.86 1.71
N SER A 142 -16.95 -3.77 2.28
CA SER A 142 -16.52 -4.65 3.36
C SER A 142 -17.08 -4.18 4.69
N LYS A 143 -17.74 -5.08 5.42
CA LYS A 143 -18.20 -4.79 6.79
C LYS A 143 -17.05 -4.77 7.76
N GLU A 144 -16.09 -5.67 7.57
CA GLU A 144 -14.90 -5.76 8.38
C GLU A 144 -13.74 -5.03 7.69
N PRO A 145 -12.72 -4.57 8.43
CA PRO A 145 -11.54 -3.96 7.83
C PRO A 145 -10.85 -4.92 6.87
N VAL A 146 -10.29 -4.37 5.80
CA VAL A 146 -9.46 -5.14 4.87
C VAL A 146 -8.03 -5.15 5.42
N LEU A 147 -7.38 -6.31 5.38
CA LEU A 147 -5.98 -6.44 5.73
C LEU A 147 -5.12 -6.06 4.54
N LEU A 148 -4.10 -5.25 4.78
CA LEU A 148 -3.05 -4.95 3.82
C LEU A 148 -1.75 -5.55 4.35
N TRP A 149 -1.07 -6.36 3.55
CA TRP A 149 0.22 -6.95 3.94
C TRP A 149 1.29 -6.51 2.95
N ILE A 150 2.28 -5.76 3.45
CA ILE A 150 3.45 -5.33 2.68
C ILE A 150 4.62 -6.22 3.11
N PHE A 151 5.17 -6.96 2.16
CA PHE A 151 6.26 -7.90 2.43
C PHE A 151 7.37 -7.79 1.38
N ASN A 152 8.49 -8.43 1.70
CA ASN A 152 9.66 -8.40 0.83
C ASN A 152 10.24 -9.79 0.65
#